data_aebccaf0d0a7a48f1bb43f28c8d7cfb7
#
_entry.id   aebccaf0d0a7a48f1bb43f28c8d7cfb7
#
_cell.length_a   1.000
_cell.length_b   1.000
_cell.length_c   1.000
_cell.angle_alpha   90.00
_cell.angle_beta   90.00
_cell.angle_gamma   90.00
#
_symmetry.space_group_name_H-M   'P 1'
#
loop_
_entity.id
_entity.type
_entity.pdbx_description
1 polymer ?
#
loop_
_entity_poly.entity_id
_entity_poly.type
_entity_poly.pdbx_seq_one_letter_code
_entity_poly.pdbx_strand_id
1 'polypeptide(L)'
;MTKTLKWIIGAVVAIGVILAAIATPYFFLGAPAEGIVKVRKGSSIETISDSVKAHVDETFGKRVATMMNLMRAKVENREGAFRITPGMTPFTAARRIKNGVQDGVRFTFNNVRTLDEWTERWGEFFMDGPDGMRKALKDSAVCAKYGKTPETMACLLMPDTYEFYWNITPEKMLDRMFDYYNDFWNSDRKAKAERLGLTPDQVATVASIVEEETSKADERGKVARLYLNRYQQGMRLQADPTVKFAIGDFSIKRITVPMTQINSPYNTYRIDGLPPGPIRLPEKSTIDAVLGAPQHDYLYMCARADFSGYHDFTRDYAAHLENAHRYQAALNSRGIK
;
A
#
# COMPACT_ATOMS: atom_id res chain seq x y z
N MET A 1 9.64 -15.07 -73.40
CA MET A 1 10.39 -14.48 -72.29
C MET A 1 11.87 -14.74 -72.52
N THR A 2 12.68 -13.69 -72.63
CA THR A 2 14.13 -13.81 -72.84
C THR A 2 14.84 -14.45 -71.68
N LYS A 3 15.95 -15.14 -71.85
CA LYS A 3 16.77 -15.72 -70.79
C LYS A 3 17.14 -14.66 -69.75
N THR A 4 17.48 -13.46 -70.19
CA THR A 4 17.80 -12.31 -69.33
C THR A 4 16.66 -11.93 -68.41
N LEU A 5 15.40 -11.91 -68.89
CA LEU A 5 14.23 -11.57 -68.09
C LEU A 5 13.96 -12.62 -66.95
N LYS A 6 14.18 -13.93 -67.28
CA LYS A 6 14.08 -15.02 -66.33
C LYS A 6 15.12 -14.85 -65.18
N TRP A 7 16.36 -14.48 -65.54
CA TRP A 7 17.42 -14.20 -64.50
C TRP A 7 17.11 -13.01 -63.65
N ILE A 8 16.59 -11.92 -64.19
CA ILE A 8 16.19 -10.74 -63.44
C ILE A 8 15.05 -11.10 -62.48
N ILE A 9 14.04 -11.80 -62.92
CA ILE A 9 12.92 -12.24 -62.06
C ILE A 9 13.44 -13.18 -60.97
N GLY A 10 14.31 -14.12 -61.28
CA GLY A 10 14.91 -15.02 -60.28
C GLY A 10 15.72 -14.26 -59.24
N ALA A 11 16.52 -13.27 -59.63
CA ALA A 11 17.26 -12.42 -58.70
C ALA A 11 16.36 -11.57 -57.81
N VAL A 12 15.30 -10.99 -58.33
CA VAL A 12 14.31 -10.21 -57.55
C VAL A 12 13.61 -11.08 -56.51
N VAL A 13 13.18 -12.30 -56.93
CA VAL A 13 12.55 -13.26 -56.00
C VAL A 13 13.53 -13.69 -54.90
N ALA A 14 14.79 -14.00 -55.28
CA ALA A 14 15.80 -14.37 -54.27
C ALA A 14 16.08 -13.23 -53.25
N ILE A 15 16.20 -12.02 -53.74
CA ILE A 15 16.35 -10.82 -52.86
C ILE A 15 15.12 -10.68 -51.97
N GLY A 16 13.91 -10.83 -52.49
CA GLY A 16 12.68 -10.77 -51.71
C GLY A 16 12.63 -11.82 -50.60
N VAL A 17 13.02 -13.06 -50.89
CA VAL A 17 13.11 -14.15 -49.91
C VAL A 17 14.15 -13.85 -48.82
N ILE A 18 15.33 -13.33 -49.20
CA ILE A 18 16.38 -12.94 -48.24
C ILE A 18 15.89 -11.82 -47.33
N LEU A 19 15.27 -10.80 -47.91
CA LEU A 19 14.73 -9.67 -47.10
C LEU A 19 13.62 -10.14 -46.15
N ALA A 20 12.73 -11.04 -46.62
CA ALA A 20 11.71 -11.64 -45.79
C ALA A 20 12.32 -12.45 -44.62
N ALA A 21 13.35 -13.27 -44.91
CA ALA A 21 14.04 -14.04 -43.87
C ALA A 21 14.72 -13.14 -42.83
N ILE A 22 15.32 -12.01 -43.23
CA ILE A 22 15.93 -11.02 -42.34
C ILE A 22 14.86 -10.29 -41.52
N ALA A 23 13.71 -9.97 -42.12
CA ALA A 23 12.66 -9.21 -41.45
C ALA A 23 11.84 -10.09 -40.47
N THR A 24 11.65 -11.37 -40.77
CA THR A 24 10.83 -12.28 -39.94
C THR A 24 11.14 -12.23 -38.43
N PRO A 25 12.41 -12.26 -37.97
CA PRO A 25 12.73 -12.22 -36.56
C PRO A 25 12.29 -10.95 -35.81
N TYR A 26 12.07 -9.87 -36.52
CA TYR A 26 11.69 -8.58 -35.95
C TYR A 26 10.18 -8.35 -35.85
N PHE A 27 9.43 -8.95 -36.78
CA PHE A 27 8.00 -8.71 -36.93
C PHE A 27 7.12 -9.89 -36.52
N PHE A 28 7.68 -11.11 -36.47
CA PHE A 28 6.90 -12.33 -36.26
C PHE A 28 7.42 -13.23 -35.15
N LEU A 29 8.72 -13.17 -34.77
CA LEU A 29 9.22 -13.92 -33.63
C LEU A 29 9.03 -13.11 -32.38
N GLY A 30 8.25 -13.64 -31.45
CA GLY A 30 7.93 -12.98 -30.16
C GLY A 30 8.97 -13.21 -29.10
N ALA A 31 8.82 -12.46 -28.00
CA ALA A 31 9.59 -12.63 -26.78
C ALA A 31 9.36 -14.04 -26.20
N PRO A 32 10.42 -14.73 -25.76
CA PRO A 32 10.30 -16.07 -25.17
C PRO A 32 9.77 -16.05 -23.73
N ALA A 33 9.95 -14.95 -23.02
CA ALA A 33 9.57 -14.80 -21.61
C ALA A 33 8.92 -13.44 -21.34
N GLU A 34 8.22 -13.35 -20.21
CA GLU A 34 7.75 -12.08 -19.67
C GLU A 34 8.89 -11.34 -18.96
N GLY A 35 8.92 -10.00 -19.08
CA GLY A 35 9.85 -9.15 -18.35
C GLY A 35 9.35 -7.72 -18.24
N ILE A 36 9.82 -7.01 -17.21
CA ILE A 36 9.55 -5.58 -17.02
C ILE A 36 10.84 -4.80 -17.23
N VAL A 37 10.82 -3.94 -18.23
CA VAL A 37 11.93 -3.08 -18.62
C VAL A 37 11.71 -1.71 -18.00
N LYS A 38 12.54 -1.35 -17.03
CA LYS A 38 12.50 -0.04 -16.35
C LYS A 38 13.45 0.91 -17.08
N VAL A 39 12.91 2.01 -17.62
CA VAL A 39 13.66 3.03 -18.37
C VAL A 39 13.66 4.31 -17.54
N ARG A 40 14.85 4.83 -17.24
CA ARG A 40 15.05 6.12 -16.56
C ARG A 40 15.33 7.22 -17.58
N LYS A 41 15.02 8.46 -17.23
CA LYS A 41 15.41 9.63 -18.03
C LYS A 41 16.91 9.64 -18.28
N GLY A 42 17.33 9.92 -19.51
CA GLY A 42 18.74 9.86 -19.92
C GLY A 42 19.22 8.47 -20.36
N SER A 43 18.36 7.45 -20.35
CA SER A 43 18.73 6.12 -20.86
C SER A 43 19.04 6.17 -22.34
N SER A 44 20.10 5.44 -22.77
CA SER A 44 20.41 5.18 -24.18
C SER A 44 19.68 3.94 -24.69
N ILE A 45 19.68 3.75 -26.03
CA ILE A 45 19.14 2.52 -26.63
C ILE A 45 19.91 1.28 -26.15
N GLU A 46 21.23 1.40 -25.93
CA GLU A 46 22.06 0.33 -25.37
C GLU A 46 21.61 -0.04 -23.95
N THR A 47 21.44 0.96 -23.08
CA THR A 47 20.98 0.74 -21.69
C THR A 47 19.62 0.03 -21.66
N ILE A 48 18.70 0.42 -22.55
CA ILE A 48 17.39 -0.23 -22.68
C ILE A 48 17.55 -1.65 -23.21
N SER A 49 18.39 -1.87 -24.21
CA SER A 49 18.70 -3.21 -24.73
C SER A 49 19.23 -4.12 -23.64
N ASP A 50 20.17 -3.64 -22.83
CA ASP A 50 20.76 -4.42 -21.72
C ASP A 50 19.72 -4.79 -20.67
N SER A 51 18.79 -3.87 -20.37
CA SER A 51 17.65 -4.18 -19.50
C SER A 51 16.74 -5.24 -20.10
N VAL A 52 16.45 -5.19 -21.42
CA VAL A 52 15.66 -6.23 -22.10
C VAL A 52 16.39 -7.57 -22.09
N LYS A 53 17.71 -7.59 -22.32
CA LYS A 53 18.53 -8.82 -22.25
C LYS A 53 18.46 -9.47 -20.88
N ALA A 54 18.62 -8.66 -19.84
CA ALA A 54 18.63 -9.15 -18.45
C ALA A 54 17.29 -9.70 -17.97
N HIS A 55 16.17 -9.15 -18.45
CA HIS A 55 14.86 -9.47 -17.92
C HIS A 55 13.99 -10.32 -18.86
N VAL A 56 14.36 -10.45 -20.14
CA VAL A 56 13.59 -11.20 -21.12
C VAL A 56 14.45 -12.24 -21.85
N ASP A 57 15.35 -11.79 -22.74
CA ASP A 57 16.23 -12.65 -23.54
C ASP A 57 17.29 -11.84 -24.26
N GLU A 58 18.51 -12.38 -24.37
CA GLU A 58 19.66 -11.69 -24.98
C GLU A 58 19.44 -11.37 -26.47
N THR A 59 18.96 -12.33 -27.24
CA THR A 59 18.73 -12.17 -28.67
C THR A 59 17.58 -11.20 -28.91
N PHE A 60 16.52 -11.31 -28.14
CA PHE A 60 15.38 -10.41 -28.22
C PHE A 60 15.78 -8.96 -27.90
N GLY A 61 16.60 -8.72 -26.88
CA GLY A 61 17.12 -7.39 -26.55
C GLY A 61 17.92 -6.73 -27.68
N LYS A 62 18.79 -7.49 -28.33
CA LYS A 62 19.53 -7.02 -29.52
C LYS A 62 18.59 -6.62 -30.66
N ARG A 63 17.52 -7.41 -30.89
CA ARG A 63 16.50 -7.12 -31.93
C ARG A 63 15.69 -5.87 -31.59
N VAL A 64 15.32 -5.68 -30.32
CA VAL A 64 14.62 -4.48 -29.86
C VAL A 64 15.48 -3.24 -30.10
N ALA A 65 16.77 -3.27 -29.77
CA ALA A 65 17.71 -2.17 -30.03
C ALA A 65 17.81 -1.85 -31.53
N THR A 66 17.93 -2.89 -32.39
CA THR A 66 17.95 -2.70 -33.83
C THR A 66 16.67 -2.00 -34.31
N MET A 67 15.51 -2.40 -33.83
CA MET A 67 14.23 -1.75 -34.18
C MET A 67 14.15 -0.31 -33.68
N MET A 68 14.64 -0.02 -32.49
CA MET A 68 14.69 1.34 -31.95
C MET A 68 15.58 2.24 -32.80
N ASN A 69 16.76 1.75 -33.23
CA ASN A 69 17.65 2.48 -34.12
C ASN A 69 17.02 2.73 -35.49
N LEU A 70 16.42 1.69 -36.13
CA LEU A 70 15.71 1.84 -37.38
C LEU A 70 14.55 2.85 -37.31
N MET A 71 13.84 2.87 -36.20
CA MET A 71 12.75 3.82 -35.97
C MET A 71 13.26 5.22 -35.52
N ARG A 72 14.59 5.42 -35.42
CA ARG A 72 15.22 6.65 -34.89
C ARG A 72 14.53 7.08 -33.59
N ALA A 73 14.41 6.13 -32.65
CA ALA A 73 13.71 6.36 -31.39
C ALA A 73 14.52 7.36 -30.53
N LYS A 74 13.89 8.47 -30.15
CA LYS A 74 14.43 9.42 -29.19
C LYS A 74 13.99 8.97 -27.78
N VAL A 75 14.92 8.34 -27.05
CA VAL A 75 14.63 7.70 -25.75
C VAL A 75 15.14 8.45 -24.54
N GLU A 76 15.95 9.48 -24.74
CA GLU A 76 16.62 10.24 -23.70
C GLU A 76 15.63 10.87 -22.70
N ASN A 77 14.43 11.22 -23.17
CA ASN A 77 13.35 11.77 -22.36
C ASN A 77 12.27 10.73 -22.03
N ARG A 78 12.53 9.44 -22.31
CA ARG A 78 11.62 8.37 -21.95
C ARG A 78 11.88 7.88 -20.54
N GLU A 79 10.79 7.67 -19.82
CA GLU A 79 10.81 7.19 -18.46
C GLU A 79 9.56 6.35 -18.21
N GLY A 80 9.72 5.21 -17.55
CA GLY A 80 8.61 4.33 -17.22
C GLY A 80 8.99 2.86 -17.14
N ALA A 81 8.02 2.04 -16.78
CA ALA A 81 8.10 0.59 -16.79
C ALA A 81 7.29 0.03 -17.98
N PHE A 82 7.92 -0.80 -18.76
CA PHE A 82 7.34 -1.39 -19.99
C PHE A 82 7.33 -2.89 -19.84
N ARG A 83 6.14 -3.46 -19.78
CA ARG A 83 5.96 -4.92 -19.73
C ARG A 83 6.13 -5.49 -21.14
N ILE A 84 7.00 -6.47 -21.26
CA ILE A 84 7.16 -7.31 -22.44
C ILE A 84 6.49 -8.65 -22.11
N THR A 85 5.52 -9.04 -22.92
CA THR A 85 4.79 -10.30 -22.74
C THR A 85 5.29 -11.36 -23.70
N PRO A 86 5.19 -12.65 -23.37
CA PRO A 86 5.47 -13.73 -24.32
C PRO A 86 4.72 -13.53 -25.65
N GLY A 87 5.41 -13.73 -26.75
CA GLY A 87 4.85 -13.50 -28.07
C GLY A 87 4.89 -12.06 -28.59
N MET A 88 5.21 -11.06 -27.74
CA MET A 88 5.38 -9.68 -28.20
C MET A 88 6.60 -9.57 -29.11
N THR A 89 6.42 -9.00 -30.31
CA THR A 89 7.52 -8.89 -31.31
C THR A 89 8.50 -7.75 -30.90
N PRO A 90 9.78 -7.84 -31.37
CA PRO A 90 10.76 -6.78 -31.15
C PRO A 90 10.29 -5.40 -31.67
N PHE A 91 9.59 -5.38 -32.81
CA PHE A 91 8.99 -4.16 -33.34
C PHE A 91 7.95 -3.56 -32.40
N THR A 92 7.06 -4.38 -31.84
CA THR A 92 6.01 -3.94 -30.94
C THR A 92 6.62 -3.43 -29.62
N ALA A 93 7.59 -4.15 -29.06
CA ALA A 93 8.29 -3.74 -27.84
C ALA A 93 9.01 -2.39 -28.04
N ALA A 94 9.80 -2.26 -29.11
CA ALA A 94 10.50 -1.02 -29.46
C ALA A 94 9.53 0.15 -29.66
N ARG A 95 8.39 -0.08 -30.35
CA ARG A 95 7.35 0.95 -30.56
C ARG A 95 6.69 1.38 -29.26
N ARG A 96 6.38 0.47 -28.32
CA ARG A 96 5.82 0.79 -27.00
C ARG A 96 6.77 1.67 -26.22
N ILE A 97 8.05 1.31 -26.15
CA ILE A 97 9.08 2.08 -25.44
C ILE A 97 9.25 3.46 -26.10
N LYS A 98 9.42 3.51 -27.42
CA LYS A 98 9.54 4.77 -28.18
C LYS A 98 8.35 5.72 -27.90
N ASN A 99 7.14 5.21 -27.86
CA ASN A 99 5.92 6.01 -27.68
C ASN A 99 5.60 6.28 -26.20
N GLY A 100 6.32 5.69 -25.25
CA GLY A 100 6.08 5.86 -23.82
C GLY A 100 4.81 5.18 -23.32
N VAL A 101 4.36 4.11 -24.01
CA VAL A 101 3.18 3.32 -23.61
C VAL A 101 3.60 2.36 -22.51
N GLN A 102 3.66 2.87 -21.29
CA GLN A 102 4.03 2.10 -20.10
C GLN A 102 2.83 1.36 -19.50
N ASP A 103 3.14 0.40 -18.64
CA ASP A 103 2.17 -0.40 -17.91
C ASP A 103 2.08 0.07 -16.47
N GLY A 104 0.90 -0.07 -15.86
CA GLY A 104 0.71 0.21 -14.44
C GLY A 104 1.38 -0.85 -13.57
N VAL A 105 1.92 -0.40 -12.46
CA VAL A 105 2.43 -1.24 -11.38
C VAL A 105 1.31 -1.42 -10.37
N ARG A 106 0.93 -2.67 -10.09
CA ARG A 106 -0.04 -2.97 -9.04
C ARG A 106 0.66 -2.90 -7.70
N PHE A 107 0.23 -1.95 -6.88
CA PHE A 107 0.73 -1.73 -5.55
C PHE A 107 -0.35 -2.08 -4.53
N THR A 108 -0.15 -3.20 -3.83
CA THR A 108 -1.05 -3.66 -2.77
C THR A 108 -0.38 -3.47 -1.43
N PHE A 109 -1.08 -2.83 -0.51
CA PHE A 109 -0.66 -2.80 0.89
C PHE A 109 -1.85 -3.04 1.81
N ASN A 110 -1.60 -3.76 2.86
CA ASN A 110 -2.50 -4.08 3.96
C ASN A 110 -1.65 -4.31 5.21
N ASN A 111 -2.26 -4.27 6.37
CA ASN A 111 -1.63 -4.61 7.64
C ASN A 111 -0.30 -3.88 7.91
N VAL A 112 -0.25 -2.58 7.56
CA VAL A 112 0.93 -1.72 7.77
C VAL A 112 0.74 -0.91 9.06
N ARG A 113 1.75 -0.90 9.92
CA ARG A 113 1.69 -0.19 11.20
C ARG A 113 2.23 1.23 11.15
N THR A 114 3.35 1.45 10.47
CA THR A 114 4.00 2.76 10.47
C THR A 114 4.11 3.35 9.07
N LEU A 115 4.19 4.68 9.00
CA LEU A 115 4.49 5.35 7.73
C LEU A 115 5.88 4.97 7.21
N ASP A 116 6.85 4.71 8.09
CA ASP A 116 8.19 4.28 7.67
C ASP A 116 8.14 2.88 7.02
N GLU A 117 7.42 1.91 7.61
CA GLU A 117 7.17 0.60 6.99
C GLU A 117 6.48 0.74 5.62
N TRP A 118 5.50 1.63 5.52
CA TRP A 118 4.78 1.87 4.27
C TRP A 118 5.71 2.48 3.21
N THR A 119 6.58 3.43 3.59
CA THR A 119 7.52 4.07 2.64
C THR A 119 8.59 3.11 2.15
N GLU A 120 9.10 2.19 2.99
CA GLU A 120 10.01 1.13 2.54
C GLU A 120 9.33 0.27 1.47
N ARG A 121 8.10 -0.19 1.74
CA ARG A 121 7.33 -0.96 0.76
C ARG A 121 7.07 -0.17 -0.53
N TRP A 122 6.77 1.14 -0.43
CA TRP A 122 6.67 2.02 -1.60
C TRP A 122 7.95 2.00 -2.43
N GLY A 123 9.10 2.13 -1.80
CA GLY A 123 10.41 2.19 -2.45
C GLY A 123 10.77 0.93 -3.25
N GLU A 124 10.24 -0.23 -2.89
CA GLU A 124 10.43 -1.47 -3.65
C GLU A 124 9.76 -1.43 -5.03
N PHE A 125 8.66 -0.69 -5.16
CA PHE A 125 7.81 -0.69 -6.35
C PHE A 125 8.08 0.48 -7.29
N PHE A 126 8.48 1.66 -6.77
CA PHE A 126 8.53 2.90 -7.53
C PHE A 126 9.94 3.48 -7.67
N MET A 127 10.10 4.36 -8.67
CA MET A 127 11.41 4.84 -9.12
C MET A 127 12.16 5.67 -8.07
N ASP A 128 11.44 6.50 -7.32
CA ASP A 128 12.04 7.48 -6.40
C ASP A 128 12.55 6.85 -5.09
N GLY A 129 12.28 5.55 -4.88
CA GLY A 129 12.65 4.89 -3.64
C GLY A 129 11.86 5.42 -2.43
N PRO A 130 12.24 5.02 -1.19
CA PRO A 130 11.47 5.36 0.00
C PRO A 130 11.63 6.81 0.48
N ASP A 131 12.78 7.43 0.24
CA ASP A 131 13.16 8.68 0.90
C ASP A 131 12.34 9.90 0.47
N GLY A 132 12.05 10.01 -0.83
CA GLY A 132 11.20 11.07 -1.37
C GLY A 132 9.80 11.05 -0.76
N MET A 133 9.21 9.88 -0.71
CA MET A 133 7.88 9.67 -0.11
C MET A 133 7.90 9.89 1.40
N ARG A 134 8.91 9.37 2.12
CA ARG A 134 9.07 9.59 3.57
C ARG A 134 9.16 11.07 3.92
N LYS A 135 9.92 11.83 3.12
CA LYS A 135 10.03 13.28 3.27
C LYS A 135 8.67 13.96 3.06
N ALA A 136 7.96 13.61 1.98
CA ALA A 136 6.66 14.21 1.67
C ALA A 136 5.61 13.95 2.77
N LEU A 137 5.57 12.73 3.34
CA LEU A 137 4.63 12.38 4.40
C LEU A 137 4.91 13.08 5.75
N LYS A 138 6.14 13.56 5.97
CA LYS A 138 6.57 14.26 7.21
C LYS A 138 6.61 15.79 7.03
N ASP A 139 6.46 16.30 5.81
CA ASP A 139 6.48 17.72 5.50
C ASP A 139 5.13 18.37 5.80
N SER A 140 5.08 19.26 6.80
CA SER A 140 3.85 19.92 7.22
C SER A 140 3.18 20.74 6.12
N ALA A 141 3.96 21.32 5.19
CA ALA A 141 3.39 22.09 4.07
C ALA A 141 2.73 21.14 3.04
N VAL A 142 3.31 19.98 2.81
CA VAL A 142 2.71 18.93 1.97
C VAL A 142 1.45 18.37 2.64
N CYS A 143 1.51 18.05 3.93
CA CYS A 143 0.35 17.53 4.67
C CYS A 143 -0.82 18.52 4.65
N ALA A 144 -0.55 19.82 4.82
CA ALA A 144 -1.57 20.86 4.83
C ALA A 144 -2.37 20.97 3.52
N LYS A 145 -1.79 20.61 2.36
CA LYS A 145 -2.52 20.55 1.07
C LYS A 145 -3.73 19.61 1.12
N TYR A 146 -3.63 18.56 1.92
CA TYR A 146 -4.65 17.51 2.07
C TYR A 146 -5.50 17.70 3.34
N GLY A 147 -5.33 18.83 4.05
CA GLY A 147 -5.99 19.09 5.33
C GLY A 147 -5.51 18.15 6.45
N LYS A 148 -4.26 17.70 6.37
CA LYS A 148 -3.63 16.77 7.31
C LYS A 148 -2.47 17.41 8.07
N THR A 149 -2.05 16.73 9.13
CA THR A 149 -0.76 16.93 9.81
C THR A 149 0.13 15.70 9.56
N PRO A 150 1.43 15.73 9.88
CA PRO A 150 2.27 14.53 9.80
C PRO A 150 1.68 13.33 10.56
N GLU A 151 1.02 13.55 11.69
CA GLU A 151 0.41 12.51 12.51
C GLU A 151 -0.86 11.91 11.86
N THR A 152 -1.60 12.71 11.08
CA THR A 152 -2.84 12.28 10.43
C THR A 152 -2.66 11.89 8.96
N MET A 153 -1.45 12.05 8.38
CA MET A 153 -1.18 11.61 7.01
C MET A 153 -1.45 10.11 6.79
N ALA A 154 -1.28 9.29 7.81
CA ALA A 154 -1.63 7.88 7.75
C ALA A 154 -3.11 7.63 7.40
N CYS A 155 -4.02 8.55 7.76
CA CYS A 155 -5.45 8.45 7.42
C CYS A 155 -5.71 8.52 5.91
N LEU A 156 -4.80 9.15 5.14
CA LEU A 156 -4.89 9.24 3.69
C LEU A 156 -4.57 7.91 3.00
N LEU A 157 -3.72 7.09 3.62
CA LEU A 157 -3.18 5.87 3.05
C LEU A 157 -4.08 4.68 3.43
N MET A 158 -5.17 4.50 2.71
CA MET A 158 -6.12 3.41 2.99
C MET A 158 -5.65 2.10 2.36
N PRO A 159 -5.57 1.00 3.13
CA PRO A 159 -5.21 -0.31 2.61
C PRO A 159 -6.11 -0.75 1.46
N ASP A 160 -5.50 -1.07 0.31
CA ASP A 160 -6.15 -1.60 -0.90
C ASP A 160 -5.10 -2.00 -1.94
N THR A 161 -5.56 -2.36 -3.15
CA THR A 161 -4.73 -2.53 -4.34
C THR A 161 -4.93 -1.35 -5.28
N TYR A 162 -3.84 -0.66 -5.57
CA TYR A 162 -3.79 0.51 -6.44
C TYR A 162 -2.97 0.20 -7.69
N GLU A 163 -3.20 0.98 -8.75
CA GLU A 163 -2.39 0.90 -9.96
C GLU A 163 -1.81 2.28 -10.28
N PHE A 164 -0.48 2.36 -10.29
CA PHE A 164 0.27 3.57 -10.57
C PHE A 164 1.36 3.31 -11.60
N TYR A 165 1.77 4.33 -12.33
CA TYR A 165 2.98 4.21 -13.14
C TYR A 165 4.22 4.17 -12.26
N TRP A 166 5.22 3.36 -12.67
CA TRP A 166 6.46 3.17 -11.92
C TRP A 166 7.20 4.48 -11.59
N ASN A 167 7.09 5.49 -12.46
CA ASN A 167 7.71 6.81 -12.32
C ASN A 167 6.77 7.86 -11.72
N ILE A 168 5.72 7.45 -11.03
CA ILE A 168 4.84 8.38 -10.32
C ILE A 168 5.62 9.11 -9.22
N THR A 169 5.50 10.43 -9.14
CA THR A 169 6.13 11.21 -8.07
C THR A 169 5.33 11.10 -6.77
N PRO A 170 5.98 11.32 -5.59
CA PRO A 170 5.28 11.32 -4.30
C PRO A 170 4.05 12.22 -4.29
N GLU A 171 4.15 13.45 -4.83
CA GLU A 171 3.04 14.40 -4.82
C GLU A 171 1.85 13.88 -5.65
N LYS A 172 2.11 13.39 -6.88
CA LYS A 172 1.04 12.85 -7.73
C LYS A 172 0.38 11.62 -7.12
N MET A 173 1.17 10.81 -6.41
CA MET A 173 0.63 9.65 -5.70
C MET A 173 -0.26 10.13 -4.55
N LEU A 174 0.18 11.11 -3.75
CA LEU A 174 -0.62 11.65 -2.64
C LEU A 174 -1.89 12.33 -3.16
N ASP A 175 -1.84 13.05 -4.28
CA ASP A 175 -3.04 13.61 -4.93
C ASP A 175 -4.06 12.49 -5.25
N ARG A 176 -3.60 11.37 -5.84
CA ARG A 176 -4.48 10.24 -6.14
C ARG A 176 -5.00 9.53 -4.89
N MET A 177 -4.17 9.40 -3.85
CA MET A 177 -4.62 8.83 -2.57
C MET A 177 -5.66 9.74 -1.90
N PHE A 178 -5.53 11.05 -2.07
CA PHE A 178 -6.54 12.01 -1.60
C PHE A 178 -7.88 11.88 -2.33
N ASP A 179 -7.84 11.63 -3.64
CA ASP A 179 -9.06 11.34 -4.40
C ASP A 179 -9.74 10.07 -3.87
N TYR A 180 -9.00 8.98 -3.68
CA TYR A 180 -9.54 7.74 -3.09
C TYR A 180 -10.07 7.93 -1.66
N TYR A 181 -9.39 8.75 -0.85
CA TYR A 181 -9.85 9.11 0.48
C TYR A 181 -11.19 9.87 0.41
N ASN A 182 -11.33 10.84 -0.48
CA ASN A 182 -12.56 11.59 -0.63
C ASN A 182 -13.71 10.72 -1.15
N ASP A 183 -13.44 9.81 -2.07
CA ASP A 183 -14.44 8.85 -2.58
C ASP A 183 -14.91 7.90 -1.48
N PHE A 184 -13.99 7.43 -0.64
CA PHE A 184 -14.34 6.59 0.51
C PHE A 184 -15.16 7.37 1.53
N TRP A 185 -14.76 8.58 1.89
CA TRP A 185 -15.47 9.44 2.84
C TRP A 185 -16.63 10.19 2.16
N ASN A 186 -17.56 9.43 1.61
CA ASN A 186 -18.78 9.95 1.02
C ASN A 186 -19.69 10.61 2.07
N SER A 187 -20.80 11.21 1.62
CA SER A 187 -21.76 11.93 2.48
C SER A 187 -22.32 11.04 3.61
N ASP A 188 -22.61 9.76 3.34
CA ASP A 188 -23.14 8.84 4.37
C ASP A 188 -22.12 8.59 5.48
N ARG A 189 -20.85 8.28 5.14
CA ARG A 189 -19.79 8.07 6.14
C ARG A 189 -19.48 9.33 6.94
N LYS A 190 -19.45 10.50 6.28
CA LYS A 190 -19.27 11.78 6.97
C LYS A 190 -20.42 12.07 7.95
N ALA A 191 -21.66 11.84 7.55
CA ALA A 191 -22.82 12.01 8.44
C ALA A 191 -22.80 11.01 9.61
N LYS A 192 -22.31 9.78 9.41
CA LYS A 192 -22.11 8.81 10.51
C LYS A 192 -21.03 9.27 11.49
N ALA A 193 -19.90 9.79 11.00
CA ALA A 193 -18.83 10.32 11.83
C ALA A 193 -19.34 11.52 12.66
N GLU A 194 -20.07 12.45 12.04
CA GLU A 194 -20.67 13.61 12.71
C GLU A 194 -21.63 13.20 13.84
N ARG A 195 -22.47 12.17 13.62
CA ARG A 195 -23.34 11.62 14.68
C ARG A 195 -22.58 11.04 15.87
N LEU A 196 -21.33 10.59 15.66
CA LEU A 196 -20.43 10.13 16.72
C LEU A 196 -19.69 11.30 17.40
N GLY A 197 -19.81 12.54 16.89
CA GLY A 197 -19.05 13.69 17.33
C GLY A 197 -17.57 13.63 16.91
N LEU A 198 -17.23 12.94 15.82
CA LEU A 198 -15.86 12.70 15.36
C LEU A 198 -15.64 13.20 13.93
N THR A 199 -14.42 13.66 13.68
CA THR A 199 -13.94 13.88 12.32
C THR A 199 -13.58 12.55 11.64
N PRO A 200 -13.48 12.49 10.30
CA PRO A 200 -12.99 11.32 9.58
C PRO A 200 -11.66 10.78 10.10
N ASP A 201 -10.71 11.65 10.41
CA ASP A 201 -9.39 11.26 10.92
C ASP A 201 -9.46 10.70 12.35
N GLN A 202 -10.35 11.23 13.18
CA GLN A 202 -10.61 10.69 14.51
C GLN A 202 -11.26 9.31 14.45
N VAL A 203 -12.19 9.08 13.51
CA VAL A 203 -12.77 7.75 13.26
C VAL A 203 -11.68 6.77 12.82
N ALA A 204 -10.79 7.17 11.91
CA ALA A 204 -9.66 6.34 11.48
C ALA A 204 -8.70 6.05 12.65
N THR A 205 -8.49 7.03 13.54
CA THR A 205 -7.69 6.85 14.75
C THR A 205 -8.31 5.81 15.70
N VAL A 206 -9.61 5.89 15.97
CA VAL A 206 -10.32 4.87 16.76
C VAL A 206 -10.24 3.50 16.06
N ALA A 207 -10.46 3.46 14.74
CA ALA A 207 -10.38 2.22 13.97
C ALA A 207 -9.01 1.55 14.07
N SER A 208 -7.92 2.34 14.08
CA SER A 208 -6.56 1.82 14.23
C SER A 208 -6.32 1.16 15.59
N ILE A 209 -6.92 1.70 16.65
CA ILE A 209 -6.87 1.11 17.99
C ILE A 209 -7.67 -0.19 18.03
N VAL A 210 -8.91 -0.17 17.52
CA VAL A 210 -9.81 -1.34 17.48
C VAL A 210 -9.16 -2.50 16.73
N GLU A 211 -8.47 -2.22 15.62
CA GLU A 211 -7.84 -3.24 14.80
C GLU A 211 -6.63 -3.90 15.48
N GLU A 212 -5.94 -3.18 16.36
CA GLU A 212 -4.85 -3.75 17.18
C GLU A 212 -5.38 -4.47 18.44
N GLU A 213 -6.62 -4.21 18.88
CA GLU A 213 -7.25 -4.90 20.02
C GLU A 213 -7.81 -6.26 19.64
N THR A 214 -8.45 -6.37 18.48
CA THR A 214 -9.08 -7.63 18.08
C THR A 214 -8.89 -8.00 16.63
N SER A 215 -8.52 -9.25 16.41
CA SER A 215 -8.51 -9.86 15.07
C SER A 215 -9.89 -10.35 14.62
N LYS A 216 -10.89 -10.34 15.52
CA LYS A 216 -12.25 -10.82 15.25
C LYS A 216 -13.09 -9.73 14.60
N ALA A 217 -13.34 -9.85 13.29
CA ALA A 217 -14.06 -8.85 12.52
C ALA A 217 -15.46 -8.55 13.07
N ASP A 218 -16.16 -9.56 13.55
CA ASP A 218 -17.49 -9.47 14.15
C ASP A 218 -17.51 -8.79 15.53
N GLU A 219 -16.35 -8.70 16.20
CA GLU A 219 -16.22 -8.03 17.50
C GLU A 219 -15.81 -6.56 17.37
N ARG A 220 -15.21 -6.16 16.22
CA ARG A 220 -14.67 -4.80 16.00
C ARG A 220 -15.67 -3.69 16.35
N GLY A 221 -16.92 -3.82 15.92
CA GLY A 221 -17.97 -2.83 16.23
C GLY A 221 -18.26 -2.70 17.72
N LYS A 222 -18.22 -3.79 18.46
CA LYS A 222 -18.44 -3.82 19.92
C LYS A 222 -17.27 -3.20 20.67
N VAL A 223 -16.03 -3.52 20.27
CA VAL A 223 -14.81 -2.87 20.80
C VAL A 223 -14.81 -1.38 20.49
N ALA A 224 -15.18 -1.00 19.26
CA ALA A 224 -15.30 0.40 18.86
C ALA A 224 -16.27 1.17 19.76
N ARG A 225 -17.46 0.62 20.02
CA ARG A 225 -18.44 1.26 20.92
C ARG A 225 -17.92 1.44 22.32
N LEU A 226 -17.16 0.48 22.87
CA LEU A 226 -16.55 0.63 24.19
C LEU A 226 -15.62 1.84 24.22
N TYR A 227 -14.72 2.02 23.24
CA TYR A 227 -13.83 3.17 23.19
C TYR A 227 -14.59 4.48 22.96
N LEU A 228 -15.64 4.48 22.14
CA LEU A 228 -16.52 5.63 21.95
C LEU A 228 -17.24 6.01 23.27
N ASN A 229 -17.72 5.04 24.04
CA ASN A 229 -18.36 5.30 25.33
C ASN A 229 -17.37 5.94 26.32
N ARG A 230 -16.13 5.42 26.40
CA ARG A 230 -15.07 6.03 27.23
C ARG A 230 -14.77 7.46 26.79
N TYR A 231 -14.57 7.67 25.49
CA TYR A 231 -14.30 8.97 24.91
C TYR A 231 -15.41 9.99 25.23
N GLN A 232 -16.67 9.61 25.04
CA GLN A 232 -17.84 10.48 25.31
C GLN A 232 -18.02 10.80 26.80
N GLN A 233 -17.55 9.93 27.70
CA GLN A 233 -17.57 10.13 29.15
C GLN A 233 -16.32 10.85 29.69
N GLY A 234 -15.39 11.28 28.83
CA GLY A 234 -14.13 11.88 29.25
C GLY A 234 -13.18 10.90 29.95
N MET A 235 -13.39 9.58 29.79
CA MET A 235 -12.50 8.56 30.33
C MET A 235 -11.29 8.37 29.41
N ARG A 236 -10.12 8.15 30.00
CA ARG A 236 -8.94 7.74 29.25
C ARG A 236 -9.18 6.41 28.56
N LEU A 237 -8.71 6.26 27.32
CA LEU A 237 -8.95 5.02 26.56
C LEU A 237 -8.21 3.83 27.16
N GLN A 238 -7.00 4.01 27.66
CA GLN A 238 -6.15 2.97 28.27
C GLN A 238 -5.99 1.74 27.37
N ALA A 239 -5.70 2.00 26.09
CA ALA A 239 -5.50 0.97 25.10
C ALA A 239 -4.02 0.58 25.03
N ASP A 240 -3.70 -0.68 25.37
CA ASP A 240 -2.33 -1.22 25.34
C ASP A 240 -1.61 -1.03 24.01
N PRO A 241 -2.25 -1.18 22.83
CA PRO A 241 -1.62 -0.95 21.54
C PRO A 241 -1.03 0.47 21.38
N THR A 242 -1.64 1.46 21.99
CA THR A 242 -1.15 2.85 21.92
C THR A 242 0.17 3.03 22.68
N VAL A 243 0.39 2.24 23.73
CA VAL A 243 1.66 2.21 24.48
C VAL A 243 2.73 1.53 23.66
N LYS A 244 2.43 0.39 22.99
CA LYS A 244 3.37 -0.27 22.07
C LYS A 244 3.82 0.66 20.95
N PHE A 245 2.88 1.39 20.37
CA PHE A 245 3.17 2.40 19.33
C PHE A 245 4.05 3.53 19.87
N ALA A 246 3.75 4.03 21.07
CA ALA A 246 4.53 5.09 21.73
C ALA A 246 5.97 4.67 22.04
N ILE A 247 6.20 3.39 22.36
CA ILE A 247 7.53 2.81 22.60
C ILE A 247 8.24 2.54 21.25
N GLY A 248 7.48 2.22 20.17
CA GLY A 248 8.03 1.82 18.89
C GLY A 248 8.46 0.36 18.82
N ASP A 249 8.07 -0.46 19.82
CA ASP A 249 8.37 -1.90 19.86
C ASP A 249 7.07 -2.73 19.82
N PHE A 250 6.80 -3.30 18.67
CA PHE A 250 5.62 -4.14 18.43
C PHE A 250 5.82 -5.61 18.81
N SER A 251 7.01 -6.00 19.24
CA SER A 251 7.31 -7.35 19.74
C SER A 251 6.83 -7.57 21.19
N ILE A 252 6.54 -6.49 21.91
CA ILE A 252 6.05 -6.53 23.29
C ILE A 252 4.74 -7.31 23.35
N LYS A 253 4.74 -8.43 24.07
CA LYS A 253 3.55 -9.28 24.24
C LYS A 253 2.61 -8.77 25.34
N ARG A 254 3.16 -8.17 26.37
CA ARG A 254 2.41 -7.69 27.55
C ARG A 254 2.89 -6.30 27.97
N ILE A 255 1.95 -5.37 28.13
CA ILE A 255 2.24 -4.05 28.68
C ILE A 255 2.34 -4.17 30.22
N THR A 256 3.41 -3.62 30.77
CA THR A 256 3.67 -3.56 32.20
C THR A 256 3.33 -2.16 32.74
N VAL A 257 3.08 -2.06 34.06
CA VAL A 257 2.76 -0.77 34.71
C VAL A 257 3.82 0.31 34.42
N PRO A 258 5.13 0.06 34.48
CA PRO A 258 6.12 1.07 34.10
C PRO A 258 5.98 1.57 32.66
N MET A 259 5.62 0.70 31.70
CA MET A 259 5.43 1.08 30.30
C MET A 259 4.25 2.05 30.12
N THR A 260 3.18 1.91 30.93
CA THR A 260 2.04 2.83 30.86
C THR A 260 2.39 4.24 31.35
N GLN A 261 3.60 4.47 31.89
CA GLN A 261 4.06 5.76 32.37
C GLN A 261 4.87 6.55 31.33
N ILE A 262 5.11 5.99 30.13
CA ILE A 262 5.86 6.69 29.07
C ILE A 262 5.18 8.02 28.70
N ASN A 263 5.99 9.08 28.62
CA ASN A 263 5.50 10.39 28.21
C ASN A 263 5.44 10.48 26.68
N SER A 264 4.26 10.25 26.14
CA SER A 264 4.01 10.31 24.69
C SER A 264 2.58 10.80 24.43
N PRO A 265 2.34 11.62 23.40
CA PRO A 265 0.99 12.01 22.99
C PRO A 265 0.14 10.83 22.47
N TYR A 266 0.75 9.70 22.22
CA TYR A 266 0.05 8.47 21.85
C TYR A 266 -0.32 7.59 23.04
N ASN A 267 0.22 7.85 24.25
CA ASN A 267 -0.06 7.02 25.43
C ASN A 267 -1.43 7.32 26.03
N THR A 268 -2.45 6.55 25.68
CA THR A 268 -3.82 6.73 26.14
C THR A 268 -4.07 6.36 27.61
N TYR A 269 -3.04 5.93 28.34
CA TYR A 269 -3.07 5.86 29.82
C TYR A 269 -2.81 7.23 30.47
N ARG A 270 -2.20 8.18 29.74
CA ARG A 270 -1.77 9.47 30.28
C ARG A 270 -2.47 10.68 29.66
N ILE A 271 -2.88 10.55 28.40
CA ILE A 271 -3.63 11.61 27.71
C ILE A 271 -5.12 11.43 27.91
N ASP A 272 -5.85 12.53 27.85
CA ASP A 272 -7.30 12.55 27.78
C ASP A 272 -7.72 12.58 26.28
N GLY A 273 -8.79 11.87 25.95
CA GLY A 273 -9.28 11.79 24.56
C GLY A 273 -8.51 10.85 23.64
N LEU A 274 -8.44 11.21 22.36
CA LEU A 274 -7.80 10.41 21.32
C LEU A 274 -6.32 10.81 21.13
N PRO A 275 -5.46 9.88 20.71
CA PRO A 275 -4.11 10.24 20.26
C PRO A 275 -4.16 11.12 19.00
N PRO A 276 -3.04 11.82 18.64
CA PRO A 276 -3.02 12.81 17.56
C PRO A 276 -3.26 12.23 16.18
N GLY A 277 -3.14 10.92 16.01
CA GLY A 277 -3.37 10.21 14.77
C GLY A 277 -3.43 8.69 14.96
N PRO A 278 -3.66 7.93 13.90
CA PRO A 278 -3.77 6.48 13.96
C PRO A 278 -2.43 5.81 14.31
N ILE A 279 -2.52 4.67 15.02
CA ILE A 279 -1.37 3.84 15.41
C ILE A 279 -1.04 2.73 14.41
N ARG A 280 -1.82 2.65 13.35
CA ARG A 280 -1.61 1.84 12.15
C ARG A 280 -2.48 2.37 11.02
N LEU A 281 -2.26 1.89 9.79
CA LEU A 281 -3.16 2.16 8.67
C LEU A 281 -4.40 1.25 8.81
N PRO A 282 -5.57 1.77 9.21
CA PRO A 282 -6.73 0.94 9.47
C PRO A 282 -7.39 0.48 8.17
N GLU A 283 -7.90 -0.75 8.15
CA GLU A 283 -8.71 -1.24 7.05
C GLU A 283 -10.03 -0.49 6.93
N LYS A 284 -10.50 -0.31 5.68
CA LYS A 284 -11.82 0.29 5.39
C LYS A 284 -12.96 -0.39 6.15
N SER A 285 -12.90 -1.72 6.28
CA SER A 285 -13.86 -2.52 7.03
C SER A 285 -13.89 -2.18 8.52
N THR A 286 -12.73 -1.84 9.12
CA THR A 286 -12.66 -1.44 10.53
C THR A 286 -13.19 -0.01 10.72
N ILE A 287 -12.92 0.90 9.77
CA ILE A 287 -13.54 2.23 9.77
C ILE A 287 -15.07 2.10 9.73
N ASP A 288 -15.60 1.27 8.82
CA ASP A 288 -17.04 1.02 8.73
C ASP A 288 -17.61 0.37 9.99
N ALA A 289 -16.84 -0.50 10.68
CA ALA A 289 -17.25 -1.08 11.96
C ALA A 289 -17.34 -0.03 13.08
N VAL A 290 -16.45 0.98 13.09
CA VAL A 290 -16.55 2.13 14.02
C VAL A 290 -17.78 2.98 13.71
N LEU A 291 -18.01 3.31 12.43
CA LEU A 291 -19.15 4.11 11.98
C LEU A 291 -20.51 3.43 12.23
N GLY A 292 -20.53 2.10 12.20
CA GLY A 292 -21.69 1.24 12.47
C GLY A 292 -21.70 0.60 13.85
N ALA A 293 -20.89 1.09 14.81
CA ALA A 293 -20.75 0.49 16.11
C ALA A 293 -22.09 0.33 16.84
N PRO A 294 -22.48 -0.89 17.28
CA PRO A 294 -23.75 -1.15 17.93
C PRO A 294 -23.85 -0.44 19.28
N GLN A 295 -25.04 -0.02 19.66
CA GLN A 295 -25.26 0.65 20.95
C GLN A 295 -25.15 -0.35 22.10
N HIS A 296 -24.33 -0.01 23.09
CA HIS A 296 -24.23 -0.64 24.40
C HIS A 296 -23.55 0.32 25.39
N ASP A 297 -23.53 -0.02 26.65
CA ASP A 297 -22.99 0.82 27.72
C ASP A 297 -21.70 0.27 28.38
N TYR A 298 -21.05 -0.72 27.72
CA TYR A 298 -19.81 -1.30 28.25
C TYR A 298 -18.66 -0.28 28.24
N LEU A 299 -17.87 -0.33 29.31
CA LEU A 299 -16.70 0.53 29.53
C LEU A 299 -15.41 -0.27 29.69
N TYR A 300 -15.52 -1.58 29.95
CA TYR A 300 -14.38 -2.47 30.22
C TYR A 300 -14.49 -3.71 29.36
N MET A 301 -13.34 -4.23 28.95
CA MET A 301 -13.22 -5.53 28.29
C MET A 301 -12.00 -6.28 28.81
N CYS A 302 -12.04 -7.60 28.76
CA CYS A 302 -10.94 -8.49 29.10
C CYS A 302 -10.97 -9.70 28.18
N ALA A 303 -9.81 -10.21 27.77
CA ALA A 303 -9.75 -11.43 26.98
C ALA A 303 -10.43 -12.59 27.71
N ARG A 304 -11.18 -13.42 26.98
CA ARG A 304 -11.89 -14.57 27.53
C ARG A 304 -10.94 -15.65 28.02
N ALA A 305 -11.30 -16.27 29.13
CA ALA A 305 -10.54 -17.35 29.73
C ALA A 305 -10.51 -18.66 28.92
N ASP A 306 -11.37 -18.80 27.90
CA ASP A 306 -11.39 -19.91 26.96
C ASP A 306 -10.33 -19.82 25.85
N PHE A 307 -9.63 -18.70 25.76
CA PHE A 307 -8.61 -18.38 24.74
C PHE A 307 -9.17 -18.40 23.30
N SER A 308 -10.46 -18.13 23.14
CA SER A 308 -11.11 -18.01 21.81
C SER A 308 -10.63 -16.81 21.01
N GLY A 309 -9.91 -15.87 21.63
CA GLY A 309 -9.50 -14.60 21.05
C GLY A 309 -10.61 -13.53 21.07
N TYR A 310 -11.73 -13.81 21.74
CA TYR A 310 -12.81 -12.86 22.03
C TYR A 310 -12.64 -12.22 23.40
N HIS A 311 -13.46 -11.20 23.68
CA HIS A 311 -13.46 -10.47 24.95
C HIS A 311 -14.77 -10.65 25.72
N ASP A 312 -14.68 -10.60 27.04
CA ASP A 312 -15.81 -10.37 27.94
C ASP A 312 -15.94 -8.86 28.18
N PHE A 313 -17.13 -8.33 27.97
CA PHE A 313 -17.44 -6.91 28.06
C PHE A 313 -18.29 -6.64 29.29
N THR A 314 -17.97 -5.58 30.03
CA THR A 314 -18.74 -5.16 31.21
C THR A 314 -18.87 -3.65 31.28
N ARG A 315 -19.90 -3.17 31.96
CA ARG A 315 -20.06 -1.78 32.35
C ARG A 315 -19.39 -1.53 33.70
N ASP A 316 -19.47 -2.50 34.59
CA ASP A 316 -19.03 -2.41 35.98
C ASP A 316 -17.56 -2.81 36.12
N TYR A 317 -16.80 -2.03 36.92
CA TYR A 317 -15.37 -2.29 37.15
C TYR A 317 -15.15 -3.54 38.02
N ALA A 318 -16.02 -3.83 38.99
CA ALA A 318 -15.88 -5.03 39.81
C ALA A 318 -16.06 -6.29 38.99
N ALA A 319 -17.07 -6.34 38.11
CA ALA A 319 -17.24 -7.43 37.15
C ALA A 319 -16.06 -7.56 36.18
N HIS A 320 -15.45 -6.46 35.79
CA HIS A 320 -14.22 -6.50 34.97
C HIS A 320 -13.06 -7.17 35.74
N LEU A 321 -12.86 -6.83 37.02
CA LEU A 321 -11.82 -7.46 37.84
C LEU A 321 -12.04 -8.97 37.98
N GLU A 322 -13.30 -9.43 38.14
CA GLU A 322 -13.63 -10.86 38.18
C GLU A 322 -13.26 -11.56 36.87
N ASN A 323 -13.56 -10.94 35.70
CA ASN A 323 -13.17 -11.46 34.39
C ASN A 323 -11.64 -11.52 34.25
N ALA A 324 -10.92 -10.47 34.67
CA ALA A 324 -9.47 -10.42 34.65
C ALA A 324 -8.85 -11.50 35.54
N HIS A 325 -9.39 -11.74 36.73
CA HIS A 325 -8.94 -12.82 37.62
C HIS A 325 -9.18 -14.20 36.99
N ARG A 326 -10.34 -14.44 36.36
CA ARG A 326 -10.61 -15.70 35.64
C ARG A 326 -9.61 -15.93 34.50
N TYR A 327 -9.34 -14.89 33.72
CA TYR A 327 -8.37 -14.97 32.63
C TYR A 327 -6.96 -15.25 33.15
N GLN A 328 -6.52 -14.54 34.20
CA GLN A 328 -5.21 -14.76 34.81
C GLN A 328 -5.08 -16.18 35.41
N ALA A 329 -6.11 -16.70 36.05
CA ALA A 329 -6.13 -18.07 36.55
C ALA A 329 -6.00 -19.10 35.42
N ALA A 330 -6.69 -18.84 34.28
CA ALA A 330 -6.59 -19.70 33.08
C ALA A 330 -5.19 -19.65 32.43
N LEU A 331 -4.51 -18.49 32.42
CA LEU A 331 -3.11 -18.37 31.98
C LEU A 331 -2.17 -19.19 32.90
N ASN A 332 -2.31 -19.02 34.20
CA ASN A 332 -1.49 -19.71 35.19
C ASN A 332 -1.65 -21.24 35.11
N SER A 333 -2.86 -21.75 34.90
CA SER A 333 -3.13 -23.20 34.74
C SER A 333 -2.47 -23.81 33.49
N ARG A 334 -2.14 -22.96 32.47
CA ARG A 334 -1.42 -23.36 31.25
C ARG A 334 0.08 -23.05 31.30
N GLY A 335 0.61 -22.55 32.43
CA GLY A 335 2.00 -22.17 32.56
C GLY A 335 2.42 -20.97 31.71
N ILE A 336 1.47 -20.17 31.22
CA ILE A 336 1.74 -18.97 30.42
C ILE A 336 1.98 -17.81 31.38
N LYS A 337 3.22 -17.31 31.42
CA LYS A 337 3.67 -16.18 32.29
C LYS A 337 3.64 -14.85 31.54
#